data_c22dc085444e178d562d61e27526bbb3
#
_entry.id   c22dc085444e178d562d61e27526bbb3
#
_cell.length_a   1.000
_cell.length_b   1.000
_cell.length_c   1.000
_cell.angle_alpha   90.00
_cell.angle_beta   90.00
_cell.angle_gamma   90.00
#
_symmetry.space_group_name_H-M   'P 1'
#
loop_
_entity.id
_entity.type
_entity.pdbx_description
1 polymer ?
#
loop_
_entity_poly.entity_id
_entity_poly.type
_entity_poly.pdbx_seq_one_letter_code
_entity_poly.pdbx_strand_id
1 'polypeptide(L)'
;MEGADVRWSANDALGIFSGTKFVNAKFTTKDDNAASATFTGDATDAEGTEAAKAFAYYPYAAGATLEGTTVSGLEIPAVQTFAEGTFATTLNPMAAVGEDHTSLAFRSVGAVLRFKLTGTDTFNKLILTGNNDESIAGAYALDFSGEVPAMTFSGEGKSITVTCASDVTLKTDVATEVHFVVPAGIEFTKGVSLKIVHSYYSWDAGDVNKEILTRKFTTPLTTAANKLYNVTEFKAEDLSSGMDTNLRAYLLSEYDANGDGLLSQAEAESVTEIYSTGFGGKVKSLMYIERFPNLEVLVVNSNCDELNGITLSNNKKLTRVSLSPANGLWSSLNVSGLENLTTFELKFSNDQANLSKINLSNCPALKKVVVEGAKSLETLDLTGSASTVEMFWLQSCPKMTTVDIHEMPITTFASADYASSRTNMFADGTMIIATLAQK
;
A
#
# COMPACT_ATOMS: atom_id res chain seq x y z
N MET A 1 30.55 5.38 3.12
CA MET A 1 29.65 5.20 1.95
C MET A 1 29.28 6.57 1.45
N GLU A 2 29.25 6.80 0.18
CA GLU A 2 28.89 8.10 -0.36
C GLU A 2 27.42 8.45 0.01
N GLY A 3 27.22 9.52 0.75
CA GLY A 3 25.91 9.93 1.28
C GLY A 3 25.54 9.41 2.67
N ALA A 4 26.41 8.65 3.34
CA ALA A 4 26.20 8.21 4.73
C ALA A 4 27.53 7.99 5.46
N ASP A 5 27.55 8.34 6.76
CA ASP A 5 28.63 8.00 7.66
C ASP A 5 28.54 6.52 8.05
N VAL A 6 29.53 5.73 7.67
CA VAL A 6 29.68 4.34 8.12
C VAL A 6 30.62 4.32 9.31
N ARG A 7 30.20 3.71 10.40
CA ARG A 7 30.94 3.63 11.64
C ARG A 7 31.09 2.19 12.11
N TRP A 8 32.20 1.91 12.75
CA TRP A 8 32.45 0.63 13.39
C TRP A 8 31.63 0.51 14.69
N SER A 9 31.14 -0.68 14.94
CA SER A 9 30.42 -1.02 16.16
C SER A 9 31.21 -2.02 17.00
N ALA A 10 31.01 -1.99 18.31
CA ALA A 10 31.64 -2.95 19.21
C ALA A 10 31.28 -4.40 18.79
N ASN A 11 32.30 -5.24 18.77
CA ASN A 11 32.28 -6.64 18.29
C ASN A 11 32.21 -6.81 16.78
N ASP A 12 32.31 -5.74 15.97
CA ASP A 12 32.56 -5.92 14.55
C ASP A 12 33.79 -6.77 14.33
N ALA A 13 33.69 -7.70 13.37
CA ALA A 13 34.75 -8.64 13.06
C ALA A 13 35.10 -8.61 11.56
N LEU A 14 36.37 -8.54 11.25
CA LEU A 14 36.90 -8.62 9.89
C LEU A 14 37.81 -9.84 9.70
N GLY A 15 37.97 -10.24 8.45
CA GLY A 15 38.90 -11.31 8.04
C GLY A 15 40.09 -10.73 7.31
N ILE A 16 41.28 -11.27 7.58
CA ILE A 16 42.52 -10.88 6.93
C ILE A 16 43.21 -12.10 6.31
N PHE A 17 43.66 -11.90 5.07
CA PHE A 17 44.58 -12.79 4.38
C PHE A 17 45.89 -12.05 4.11
N SER A 18 47.03 -12.60 4.57
CA SER A 18 48.36 -12.08 4.25
C SER A 18 49.42 -13.21 4.43
N GLY A 19 49.90 -13.74 3.35
CA GLY A 19 50.87 -14.81 3.32
C GLY A 19 50.41 -16.10 4.03
N THR A 20 51.34 -16.72 4.73
CA THR A 20 51.06 -17.93 5.55
C THR A 20 50.72 -17.59 6.97
N LYS A 21 50.93 -16.33 7.40
CA LYS A 21 50.67 -15.85 8.77
C LYS A 21 49.18 -15.60 8.99
N PHE A 22 48.51 -14.95 8.06
CA PHE A 22 47.10 -14.67 8.16
C PHE A 22 46.30 -15.36 7.07
N VAL A 23 45.68 -16.49 7.43
CA VAL A 23 44.84 -17.29 6.56
C VAL A 23 43.43 -17.23 7.08
N ASN A 24 42.65 -16.27 6.60
CA ASN A 24 41.33 -15.92 7.13
C ASN A 24 41.36 -15.60 8.63
N ALA A 25 42.38 -14.86 9.05
CA ALA A 25 42.52 -14.49 10.47
C ALA A 25 41.42 -13.53 10.88
N LYS A 26 40.74 -13.86 11.99
CA LYS A 26 39.66 -13.03 12.54
C LYS A 26 40.22 -11.95 13.48
N PHE A 27 39.80 -10.70 13.21
CA PHE A 27 40.10 -9.56 14.07
C PHE A 27 38.80 -8.90 14.52
N THR A 28 38.73 -8.48 15.78
CA THR A 28 37.54 -7.84 16.37
C THR A 28 37.89 -6.52 17.01
N THR A 29 36.92 -5.60 17.05
CA THR A 29 37.06 -4.31 17.74
C THR A 29 36.18 -4.24 18.98
N LYS A 30 36.64 -3.44 19.98
CA LYS A 30 35.84 -3.00 21.13
C LYS A 30 35.35 -1.57 20.97
N ASP A 31 35.82 -0.88 19.92
CA ASP A 31 35.41 0.49 19.65
C ASP A 31 33.98 0.49 19.17
N ASP A 32 33.22 1.50 19.61
CA ASP A 32 31.82 1.63 19.26
C ASP A 32 31.54 3.02 18.67
N ASN A 33 30.65 3.09 17.69
CA ASN A 33 30.29 4.31 16.97
C ASN A 33 31.52 5.09 16.46
N ALA A 34 32.56 4.39 15.98
CA ALA A 34 33.86 4.94 15.63
C ALA A 34 34.07 5.06 14.12
N ALA A 35 34.60 6.21 13.65
CA ALA A 35 34.96 6.40 12.23
C ALA A 35 36.23 5.61 11.86
N SER A 36 37.12 5.40 12.82
CA SER A 36 38.27 4.47 12.74
C SER A 36 38.33 3.65 14.03
N ALA A 37 38.71 2.39 13.94
CA ALA A 37 38.70 1.47 15.05
C ALA A 37 40.00 0.63 15.11
N THR A 38 40.37 0.24 16.31
CA THR A 38 41.48 -0.70 16.55
C THR A 38 40.91 -2.11 16.59
N PHE A 39 41.42 -2.98 15.75
CA PHE A 39 41.04 -4.39 15.70
C PHE A 39 42.16 -5.24 16.31
N THR A 40 41.79 -6.20 17.14
CA THR A 40 42.69 -7.18 17.75
C THR A 40 42.30 -8.58 17.36
N GLY A 41 43.24 -9.45 17.05
CA GLY A 41 42.98 -10.84 16.64
C GLY A 41 43.93 -11.80 17.34
N ASP A 42 43.47 -13.04 17.50
CA ASP A 42 44.25 -14.12 18.13
C ASP A 42 45.40 -14.60 17.25
N ALA A 43 45.44 -14.17 15.97
CA ALA A 43 46.48 -14.55 15.02
C ALA A 43 47.72 -13.63 15.05
N THR A 44 47.81 -12.64 15.92
CA THR A 44 48.99 -11.73 16.04
C THR A 44 50.24 -12.48 16.41
N ASP A 45 50.14 -13.60 17.13
CA ASP A 45 51.25 -14.46 17.54
C ASP A 45 51.40 -15.71 16.61
N ALA A 46 50.64 -15.78 15.49
CA ALA A 46 50.74 -16.91 14.58
C ALA A 46 52.12 -17.01 13.93
N GLU A 47 52.67 -18.23 13.85
CA GLU A 47 53.89 -18.52 13.09
C GLU A 47 53.58 -18.35 11.58
N GLY A 48 54.55 -17.86 10.82
CA GLY A 48 54.44 -17.71 9.37
C GLY A 48 54.96 -16.35 8.89
N THR A 49 54.86 -16.11 7.60
CA THR A 49 55.29 -14.86 6.94
C THR A 49 54.11 -14.14 6.33
N GLU A 50 54.09 -12.83 6.50
CA GLU A 50 53.13 -11.96 5.81
C GLU A 50 53.53 -11.83 4.33
N ALA A 51 52.51 -11.68 3.47
CA ALA A 51 52.74 -11.33 2.06
C ALA A 51 53.04 -9.82 1.95
N ALA A 52 53.48 -9.39 0.77
CA ALA A 52 53.70 -7.97 0.44
C ALA A 52 52.40 -7.14 0.43
N LYS A 53 51.24 -7.76 0.55
CA LYS A 53 49.96 -7.12 0.68
C LYS A 53 49.07 -7.90 1.65
N ALA A 54 48.22 -7.15 2.38
CA ALA A 54 47.13 -7.70 3.16
C ALA A 54 45.80 -7.43 2.47
N PHE A 55 44.98 -8.47 2.35
CA PHE A 55 43.61 -8.38 1.88
C PHE A 55 42.67 -8.52 3.06
N ALA A 56 41.85 -7.52 3.29
CA ALA A 56 40.92 -7.50 4.42
C ALA A 56 39.48 -7.30 3.93
N TYR A 57 38.55 -7.97 4.60
CA TYR A 57 37.13 -7.90 4.29
C TYR A 57 36.29 -7.89 5.54
N TYR A 58 35.11 -7.30 5.45
CA TYR A 58 34.08 -7.24 6.48
C TYR A 58 32.70 -7.50 5.83
N PRO A 59 31.78 -8.18 6.51
CA PRO A 59 31.94 -8.85 7.82
C PRO A 59 32.75 -10.15 7.71
N TYR A 60 33.32 -10.60 8.83
CA TYR A 60 34.06 -11.86 8.89
C TYR A 60 33.16 -13.06 8.56
N ALA A 61 33.64 -13.94 7.68
CA ALA A 61 33.03 -15.20 7.34
C ALA A 61 34.02 -16.35 7.57
N ALA A 62 33.67 -17.28 8.48
CA ALA A 62 34.59 -18.37 8.87
C ALA A 62 34.96 -19.30 7.68
N GLY A 63 34.10 -19.43 6.67
CA GLY A 63 34.30 -20.23 5.48
C GLY A 63 34.98 -19.50 4.33
N ALA A 64 35.43 -18.26 4.50
CA ALA A 64 36.09 -17.53 3.43
C ALA A 64 37.45 -18.13 3.06
N THR A 65 37.71 -18.16 1.76
CA THR A 65 38.96 -18.69 1.20
C THR A 65 39.59 -17.70 0.24
N LEU A 66 40.90 -17.71 0.14
CA LEU A 66 41.67 -16.91 -0.81
C LEU A 66 42.28 -17.81 -1.89
N GLU A 67 42.01 -17.52 -3.16
CA GLU A 67 42.67 -18.09 -4.30
C GLU A 67 43.25 -17.00 -5.20
N GLY A 68 44.57 -16.90 -5.30
CA GLY A 68 45.25 -15.79 -5.97
C GLY A 68 44.95 -14.47 -5.27
N THR A 69 44.16 -13.61 -5.91
CA THR A 69 43.68 -12.33 -5.36
C THR A 69 42.18 -12.34 -5.08
N THR A 70 41.53 -13.48 -5.17
CA THR A 70 40.07 -13.58 -5.00
C THR A 70 39.70 -14.19 -3.67
N VAL A 71 38.93 -13.46 -2.85
CA VAL A 71 38.31 -13.97 -1.63
C VAL A 71 36.87 -14.42 -1.94
N SER A 72 36.59 -15.69 -1.68
CA SER A 72 35.29 -16.35 -1.89
C SER A 72 34.67 -16.82 -0.57
N GLY A 73 33.43 -17.33 -0.62
CA GLY A 73 32.70 -17.79 0.59
C GLY A 73 32.03 -16.66 1.36
N LEU A 74 31.70 -15.56 0.68
CA LEU A 74 31.01 -14.40 1.19
C LEU A 74 29.56 -14.36 0.69
N GLU A 75 28.68 -13.71 1.44
CA GLU A 75 27.25 -13.71 1.13
C GLU A 75 26.58 -12.37 1.47
N ILE A 76 25.72 -11.89 0.57
CA ILE A 76 24.67 -10.89 0.89
C ILE A 76 23.47 -11.69 1.44
N PRO A 77 23.12 -11.55 2.72
CA PRO A 77 22.07 -12.37 3.32
C PRO A 77 20.69 -12.01 2.76
N ALA A 78 19.90 -13.05 2.44
CA ALA A 78 18.50 -12.89 2.02
C ALA A 78 17.59 -12.40 3.16
N VAL A 79 18.01 -12.58 4.42
CA VAL A 79 17.33 -12.05 5.60
C VAL A 79 18.26 -11.07 6.31
N GLN A 80 17.81 -9.84 6.45
CA GLN A 80 18.51 -8.75 7.11
C GLN A 80 17.71 -8.26 8.32
N THR A 81 18.38 -7.66 9.30
CA THR A 81 17.72 -7.14 10.49
C THR A 81 17.46 -5.64 10.33
N PHE A 82 16.28 -5.20 10.72
CA PHE A 82 15.95 -3.78 10.79
C PHE A 82 16.79 -3.07 11.86
N ALA A 83 17.33 -1.90 11.50
CA ALA A 83 17.93 -0.96 12.42
C ALA A 83 17.42 0.44 12.05
N GLU A 84 16.91 1.17 13.04
CA GLU A 84 16.30 2.49 12.81
C GLU A 84 17.34 3.50 12.31
N GLY A 85 17.05 4.15 11.19
CA GLY A 85 17.90 5.19 10.59
C GLY A 85 19.20 4.67 9.94
N THR A 86 19.45 3.36 9.95
CA THR A 86 20.67 2.76 9.39
C THR A 86 20.40 1.32 8.92
N PHE A 87 21.44 0.64 8.46
CA PHE A 87 21.47 -0.82 8.31
C PHE A 87 22.08 -1.48 9.55
N ALA A 88 21.67 -2.70 9.86
CA ALA A 88 22.20 -3.43 11.01
C ALA A 88 23.71 -3.72 10.83
N THR A 89 24.41 -3.86 11.94
CA THR A 89 25.82 -4.31 11.97
C THR A 89 25.97 -5.64 11.23
N THR A 90 27.16 -5.90 10.67
CA THR A 90 27.47 -7.10 9.88
C THR A 90 26.77 -7.22 8.52
N LEU A 91 26.05 -6.23 8.05
CA LEU A 91 25.37 -6.27 6.74
C LEU A 91 26.17 -5.61 5.61
N ASN A 92 26.84 -4.47 5.89
CA ASN A 92 27.50 -3.70 4.83
C ASN A 92 28.82 -4.34 4.44
N PRO A 93 28.97 -4.97 3.25
CA PRO A 93 30.20 -5.58 2.83
C PRO A 93 31.25 -4.50 2.54
N MET A 94 32.40 -4.61 3.17
CA MET A 94 33.53 -3.70 2.99
C MET A 94 34.82 -4.49 2.71
N ALA A 95 35.74 -3.86 2.00
CA ALA A 95 37.04 -4.45 1.71
C ALA A 95 38.15 -3.40 1.74
N ALA A 96 39.37 -3.84 2.03
CA ALA A 96 40.56 -3.02 2.04
C ALA A 96 41.80 -3.81 1.54
N VAL A 97 42.69 -3.10 0.87
CA VAL A 97 44.04 -3.59 0.55
C VAL A 97 45.03 -2.72 1.29
N GLY A 98 45.99 -3.32 2.00
CA GLY A 98 47.08 -2.63 2.64
C GLY A 98 48.43 -3.21 2.25
N GLU A 99 49.52 -2.45 2.48
CA GLU A 99 50.88 -2.95 2.39
C GLU A 99 51.17 -3.99 3.48
N ASP A 100 50.44 -3.86 4.60
CA ASP A 100 50.42 -4.81 5.70
C ASP A 100 49.04 -4.82 6.38
N HIS A 101 48.89 -5.56 7.48
CA HIS A 101 47.65 -5.65 8.25
C HIS A 101 47.40 -4.53 9.26
N THR A 102 48.35 -3.61 9.43
CA THR A 102 48.32 -2.61 10.55
C THR A 102 47.53 -1.35 10.24
N SER A 103 47.37 -1.01 8.94
CA SER A 103 46.63 0.16 8.51
C SER A 103 45.82 -0.12 7.25
N LEU A 104 44.50 -0.23 7.40
CA LEU A 104 43.59 -0.66 6.36
C LEU A 104 42.47 0.37 6.14
N ALA A 105 42.35 0.86 4.92
CA ALA A 105 41.33 1.82 4.53
C ALA A 105 40.15 1.08 3.87
N PHE A 106 39.13 0.74 4.65
CA PHE A 106 37.95 0.04 4.18
C PHE A 106 37.02 0.91 3.33
N ARG A 107 36.47 0.31 2.28
CA ARG A 107 35.40 0.88 1.44
C ARG A 107 34.27 -0.13 1.29
N SER A 108 33.02 0.37 1.28
CA SER A 108 31.88 -0.48 0.93
C SER A 108 32.02 -0.99 -0.50
N VAL A 109 31.81 -2.28 -0.69
CA VAL A 109 31.81 -2.95 -2.00
C VAL A 109 30.40 -3.33 -2.46
N GLY A 110 29.40 -3.23 -1.58
CA GLY A 110 27.98 -3.30 -1.90
C GLY A 110 27.35 -1.91 -2.06
N ALA A 111 26.03 -1.89 -2.18
CA ALA A 111 25.18 -0.72 -2.25
C ALA A 111 24.06 -0.78 -1.19
N VAL A 112 23.43 0.34 -0.91
CA VAL A 112 22.28 0.42 0.01
C VAL A 112 21.12 1.11 -0.69
N LEU A 113 19.93 0.51 -0.63
CA LEU A 113 18.67 1.17 -0.97
C LEU A 113 17.99 1.63 0.32
N ARG A 114 17.72 2.92 0.43
CA ARG A 114 17.03 3.53 1.56
C ARG A 114 15.61 3.94 1.15
N PHE A 115 14.63 3.39 1.87
CA PHE A 115 13.22 3.74 1.74
C PHE A 115 12.82 4.60 2.93
N LYS A 116 11.98 5.61 2.67
CA LYS A 116 11.38 6.48 3.68
C LYS A 116 9.88 6.27 3.68
N LEU A 117 9.34 5.77 4.79
CA LEU A 117 7.95 5.36 4.95
C LEU A 117 7.24 6.26 5.95
N THR A 118 6.10 6.82 5.57
CA THR A 118 5.15 7.47 6.49
C THR A 118 3.82 6.73 6.47
N GLY A 119 2.97 6.91 7.46
CA GLY A 119 1.67 6.24 7.52
C GLY A 119 1.16 6.05 8.94
N THR A 120 0.23 5.13 9.13
CA THR A 120 -0.36 4.78 10.43
C THR A 120 -0.31 3.29 10.72
N ASP A 121 0.04 2.48 9.74
CA ASP A 121 0.09 1.03 9.87
C ASP A 121 1.30 0.55 10.67
N THR A 122 1.18 -0.67 11.19
CA THR A 122 2.23 -1.36 11.93
C THR A 122 2.77 -2.52 11.10
N PHE A 123 4.08 -2.65 11.04
CA PHE A 123 4.75 -3.73 10.31
C PHE A 123 5.88 -4.35 11.16
N ASN A 124 6.32 -5.54 10.79
CA ASN A 124 7.53 -6.17 11.33
C ASN A 124 8.36 -6.90 10.27
N LYS A 125 7.94 -6.81 9.01
CA LYS A 125 8.67 -7.41 7.91
C LYS A 125 8.51 -6.56 6.65
N LEU A 126 9.62 -6.36 5.91
CA LEU A 126 9.64 -5.71 4.61
C LEU A 126 10.39 -6.59 3.62
N ILE A 127 9.88 -6.73 2.42
CA ILE A 127 10.45 -7.60 1.38
C ILE A 127 10.74 -6.76 0.14
N LEU A 128 12.00 -6.72 -0.25
CA LEU A 128 12.48 -6.10 -1.47
C LEU A 128 12.62 -7.14 -2.57
N THR A 129 12.13 -6.83 -3.76
CA THR A 129 12.33 -7.62 -4.99
C THR A 129 12.66 -6.73 -6.16
N GLY A 130 13.39 -7.22 -7.14
CA GLY A 130 13.51 -6.58 -8.45
C GLY A 130 12.25 -6.83 -9.29
N ASN A 131 11.85 -5.85 -10.12
CA ASN A 131 10.65 -5.96 -10.94
C ASN A 131 10.84 -6.76 -12.23
N ASN A 132 12.05 -7.25 -12.49
CA ASN A 132 12.40 -8.08 -13.63
C ASN A 132 13.14 -9.35 -13.20
N ASP A 133 12.82 -9.86 -12.00
CA ASP A 133 13.36 -11.08 -11.42
C ASP A 133 14.89 -11.05 -11.24
N GLU A 134 15.43 -9.88 -10.90
CA GLU A 134 16.85 -9.72 -10.62
C GLU A 134 17.26 -10.50 -9.36
N SER A 135 18.45 -11.14 -9.40
CA SER A 135 19.07 -11.76 -8.23
C SER A 135 19.73 -10.69 -7.38
N ILE A 136 19.42 -10.66 -6.07
CA ILE A 136 19.86 -9.60 -5.15
C ILE A 136 20.41 -10.12 -3.80
N ALA A 137 20.37 -11.42 -3.56
CA ALA A 137 20.89 -12.06 -2.34
C ALA A 137 21.65 -13.34 -2.67
N GLY A 138 22.63 -13.70 -1.85
CA GLY A 138 23.44 -14.90 -1.98
C GLY A 138 24.92 -14.62 -2.16
N ALA A 139 25.63 -15.57 -2.74
CA ALA A 139 27.08 -15.60 -2.79
C ALA A 139 27.71 -14.45 -3.59
N TYR A 140 28.84 -13.96 -3.11
CA TYR A 140 29.73 -13.07 -3.85
C TYR A 140 31.20 -13.38 -3.55
N ALA A 141 32.08 -12.91 -4.43
CA ALA A 141 33.53 -12.91 -4.23
C ALA A 141 34.09 -11.49 -4.32
N LEU A 142 35.25 -11.27 -3.71
CA LEU A 142 35.99 -10.02 -3.76
C LEU A 142 37.28 -10.23 -4.55
N ASP A 143 37.50 -9.46 -5.59
CA ASP A 143 38.74 -9.37 -6.33
C ASP A 143 39.64 -8.26 -5.80
N PHE A 144 40.81 -8.60 -5.32
CA PHE A 144 41.83 -7.70 -4.77
C PHE A 144 42.97 -7.44 -5.77
N SER A 145 42.81 -7.77 -7.03
CA SER A 145 43.84 -7.54 -8.07
C SER A 145 44.08 -6.03 -8.33
N GLY A 146 43.09 -5.19 -8.10
CA GLY A 146 43.15 -3.73 -8.23
C GLY A 146 43.49 -3.01 -6.92
N GLU A 147 43.73 -1.73 -7.00
CA GLU A 147 43.90 -0.85 -5.82
C GLU A 147 42.60 -0.72 -5.00
N VAL A 148 41.46 -0.85 -5.67
CA VAL A 148 40.14 -0.85 -5.05
C VAL A 148 39.52 -2.25 -5.26
N PRO A 149 39.24 -2.98 -4.17
CA PRO A 149 38.59 -4.28 -4.27
C PRO A 149 37.23 -4.19 -4.96
N ALA A 150 36.93 -5.16 -5.80
CA ALA A 150 35.68 -5.24 -6.55
C ALA A 150 34.84 -6.47 -6.14
N MET A 151 33.52 -6.29 -6.05
CA MET A 151 32.57 -7.39 -5.82
C MET A 151 32.19 -8.04 -7.14
N THR A 152 32.25 -9.38 -7.19
CA THR A 152 31.63 -10.20 -8.22
C THR A 152 30.48 -10.98 -7.58
N PHE A 153 29.25 -10.61 -7.90
CA PHE A 153 28.06 -11.24 -7.34
C PHE A 153 27.61 -12.44 -8.19
N SER A 154 27.31 -13.56 -7.54
CA SER A 154 26.87 -14.80 -8.16
C SER A 154 25.67 -15.44 -7.45
N GLY A 155 25.05 -14.71 -6.51
CA GLY A 155 23.87 -15.17 -5.79
C GLY A 155 22.64 -15.32 -6.69
N GLU A 156 21.72 -16.19 -6.29
CA GLU A 156 20.48 -16.49 -7.03
C GLU A 156 19.21 -16.03 -6.32
N GLY A 157 19.33 -15.53 -5.08
CA GLY A 157 18.21 -15.07 -4.27
C GLY A 157 17.51 -13.86 -4.88
N LYS A 158 16.20 -13.96 -5.11
CA LYS A 158 15.37 -12.96 -5.79
C LYS A 158 14.77 -11.90 -4.86
N SER A 159 14.94 -12.04 -3.57
CA SER A 159 14.41 -11.15 -2.57
C SER A 159 15.34 -10.96 -1.39
N ILE A 160 15.22 -9.80 -0.74
CA ILE A 160 15.80 -9.54 0.57
C ILE A 160 14.65 -9.18 1.50
N THR A 161 14.60 -9.85 2.66
CA THR A 161 13.63 -9.61 3.71
C THR A 161 14.31 -8.90 4.88
N VAL A 162 13.87 -7.70 5.22
CA VAL A 162 14.24 -7.02 6.46
C VAL A 162 13.21 -7.39 7.53
N THR A 163 13.67 -7.96 8.65
CA THR A 163 12.84 -8.35 9.80
C THR A 163 13.09 -7.44 10.98
N CYS A 164 12.03 -7.01 11.65
CA CYS A 164 12.10 -6.20 12.86
C CYS A 164 12.07 -7.10 14.10
N ALA A 165 12.84 -6.76 15.13
CA ALA A 165 12.83 -7.47 16.40
C ALA A 165 11.52 -7.29 17.19
N SER A 166 10.80 -6.20 16.91
CA SER A 166 9.46 -5.89 17.42
C SER A 166 8.68 -5.15 16.36
N ASP A 167 7.38 -5.04 16.55
CA ASP A 167 6.51 -4.27 15.67
C ASP A 167 6.95 -2.80 15.59
N VAL A 168 6.93 -2.24 14.39
CA VAL A 168 7.24 -0.85 14.07
C VAL A 168 5.98 -0.18 13.57
N THR A 169 5.50 0.84 14.28
CA THR A 169 4.34 1.63 13.85
C THR A 169 4.81 2.88 13.11
N LEU A 170 4.34 3.04 11.90
CA LEU A 170 4.61 4.23 11.07
C LEU A 170 3.99 5.48 11.70
N LYS A 171 4.57 6.63 11.39
CA LYS A 171 4.06 7.95 11.78
C LYS A 171 3.76 8.77 10.54
N THR A 172 2.76 9.64 10.63
CA THR A 172 2.33 10.48 9.51
C THR A 172 3.26 11.66 9.24
N ASP A 173 4.00 12.09 10.24
CA ASP A 173 4.82 13.31 10.27
C ASP A 173 6.32 13.06 10.36
N VAL A 174 6.72 11.82 10.64
CA VAL A 174 8.13 11.41 10.75
C VAL A 174 8.36 10.14 9.96
N ALA A 175 9.17 10.22 8.92
CA ALA A 175 9.47 9.06 8.09
C ALA A 175 10.32 8.03 8.85
N THR A 176 9.91 6.76 8.78
CA THR A 176 10.71 5.62 9.18
C THR A 176 11.65 5.26 8.04
N GLU A 177 12.96 5.26 8.29
CA GLU A 177 13.96 4.89 7.30
C GLU A 177 14.27 3.40 7.37
N VAL A 178 14.17 2.72 6.23
CA VAL A 178 14.49 1.29 6.07
C VAL A 178 15.59 1.14 5.05
N HIS A 179 16.62 0.37 5.40
CA HIS A 179 17.82 0.18 4.59
C HIS A 179 17.94 -1.28 4.17
N PHE A 180 18.13 -1.50 2.88
CA PHE A 180 18.46 -2.81 2.31
C PHE A 180 19.87 -2.77 1.76
N VAL A 181 20.74 -3.64 2.26
CA VAL A 181 22.06 -3.84 1.68
C VAL A 181 21.93 -4.81 0.51
N VAL A 182 22.37 -4.37 -0.68
CA VAL A 182 22.26 -5.10 -1.93
C VAL A 182 23.62 -5.21 -2.62
N PRO A 183 23.81 -6.16 -3.54
CA PRO A 183 25.05 -6.24 -4.33
C PRO A 183 25.25 -4.98 -5.18
N ALA A 184 26.50 -4.62 -5.46
CA ALA A 184 26.84 -3.67 -6.50
C ALA A 184 26.74 -4.33 -7.89
N GLY A 185 26.46 -3.52 -8.92
CA GLY A 185 26.40 -3.98 -10.32
C GLY A 185 25.07 -4.58 -10.73
N ILE A 186 24.02 -4.54 -9.89
CA ILE A 186 22.69 -5.03 -10.26
C ILE A 186 21.96 -3.97 -11.08
N GLU A 187 21.47 -4.39 -12.26
CA GLU A 187 20.65 -3.55 -13.15
C GLU A 187 19.16 -3.84 -12.94
N PHE A 188 18.49 -3.06 -12.12
CA PHE A 188 17.02 -3.11 -11.96
C PHE A 188 16.34 -2.42 -13.15
N THR A 189 16.24 -3.13 -14.27
CA THR A 189 15.77 -2.56 -15.55
C THR A 189 14.33 -2.05 -15.52
N LYS A 190 13.51 -2.61 -14.63
CA LYS A 190 12.12 -2.20 -14.38
C LYS A 190 11.90 -1.65 -12.97
N GLY A 191 13.00 -1.30 -12.27
CA GLY A 191 12.96 -0.83 -10.89
C GLY A 191 12.74 -1.95 -9.87
N VAL A 192 12.22 -1.59 -8.70
CA VAL A 192 12.09 -2.48 -7.54
C VAL A 192 10.68 -2.45 -6.95
N SER A 193 10.29 -3.48 -6.22
CA SER A 193 9.07 -3.52 -5.41
C SER A 193 9.42 -3.69 -3.94
N LEU A 194 8.71 -2.97 -3.08
CA LEU A 194 8.74 -3.11 -1.63
C LEU A 194 7.39 -3.60 -1.13
N LYS A 195 7.38 -4.78 -0.49
CA LYS A 195 6.22 -5.32 0.21
C LYS A 195 6.37 -5.08 1.71
N ILE A 196 5.32 -4.52 2.33
CA ILE A 196 5.23 -4.26 3.76
C ILE A 196 4.28 -5.28 4.37
N VAL A 197 4.71 -5.97 5.41
CA VAL A 197 3.99 -7.09 6.01
C VAL A 197 3.96 -6.95 7.53
N HIS A 198 2.82 -7.25 8.13
CA HIS A 198 2.66 -7.49 9.56
C HIS A 198 2.41 -8.97 9.79
N SER A 199 3.37 -9.66 10.37
CA SER A 199 3.30 -11.07 10.73
C SER A 199 2.93 -11.20 12.21
N TYR A 200 1.89 -11.96 12.52
CA TYR A 200 1.45 -12.21 13.88
C TYR A 200 0.85 -13.62 14.03
N TYR A 201 0.80 -14.12 15.25
CA TYR A 201 0.14 -15.39 15.54
C TYR A 201 -1.34 -15.15 15.86
N SER A 202 -2.23 -15.90 15.20
CA SER A 202 -3.66 -15.93 15.49
C SER A 202 -4.03 -17.30 16.05
N TRP A 203 -4.79 -17.35 17.14
CA TRP A 203 -5.26 -18.60 17.74
C TRP A 203 -6.14 -19.43 16.79
N ASP A 204 -6.87 -18.76 15.89
CA ASP A 204 -7.78 -19.41 14.95
C ASP A 204 -7.11 -19.80 13.61
N ALA A 205 -6.04 -19.10 13.22
CA ALA A 205 -5.42 -19.24 11.90
C ALA A 205 -3.92 -19.61 11.92
N GLY A 206 -3.29 -19.70 13.12
CA GLY A 206 -1.85 -19.91 13.25
C GLY A 206 -1.05 -18.66 12.85
N ASP A 207 0.08 -18.85 12.17
CA ASP A 207 0.93 -17.75 11.70
C ASP A 207 0.28 -17.02 10.53
N VAL A 208 -0.04 -15.75 10.72
CA VAL A 208 -0.65 -14.87 9.72
C VAL A 208 0.40 -13.87 9.24
N ASN A 209 0.56 -13.78 7.92
CA ASN A 209 1.34 -12.74 7.26
C ASN A 209 0.38 -11.79 6.53
N LYS A 210 -0.07 -10.75 7.23
CA LYS A 210 -0.95 -9.74 6.64
C LYS A 210 -0.11 -8.79 5.79
N GLU A 211 -0.31 -8.83 4.50
CA GLU A 211 0.22 -7.79 3.60
C GLU A 211 -0.50 -6.47 3.90
N ILE A 212 0.28 -5.43 4.21
CA ILE A 212 -0.22 -4.08 4.41
C ILE A 212 -0.24 -3.37 3.07
N LEU A 213 0.86 -3.50 2.33
CA LEU A 213 1.08 -2.78 1.09
C LEU A 213 2.17 -3.47 0.27
N THR A 214 2.01 -3.49 -1.06
CA THR A 214 3.12 -3.67 -1.99
C THR A 214 3.24 -2.41 -2.85
N ARG A 215 4.38 -1.72 -2.78
CA ARG A 215 4.69 -0.54 -3.59
C ARG A 215 5.70 -0.88 -4.66
N LYS A 216 5.34 -0.58 -5.91
CA LYS A 216 6.19 -0.77 -7.07
C LYS A 216 6.83 0.57 -7.49
N PHE A 217 8.14 0.58 -7.61
CA PHE A 217 8.92 1.70 -8.12
C PHE A 217 9.44 1.30 -9.50
N THR A 218 9.02 2.00 -10.55
CA THR A 218 9.27 1.61 -11.94
C THR A 218 10.51 2.27 -12.55
N THR A 219 11.13 3.22 -11.84
CA THR A 219 12.34 3.89 -12.31
C THR A 219 13.51 2.90 -12.34
N PRO A 220 14.15 2.70 -13.50
CA PRO A 220 15.34 1.87 -13.58
C PRO A 220 16.46 2.38 -12.70
N LEU A 221 17.22 1.45 -12.12
CA LEU A 221 18.33 1.74 -11.22
C LEU A 221 19.45 0.73 -11.44
N THR A 222 20.71 1.20 -11.56
CA THR A 222 21.90 0.36 -11.50
C THR A 222 22.65 0.63 -10.21
N THR A 223 22.87 -0.40 -9.41
CA THR A 223 23.61 -0.28 -8.15
C THR A 223 25.12 -0.19 -8.40
N ALA A 224 25.79 0.65 -7.65
CA ALA A 224 27.25 0.78 -7.68
C ALA A 224 27.83 0.65 -6.28
N ALA A 225 29.04 0.14 -6.18
CA ALA A 225 29.77 0.03 -4.91
C ALA A 225 29.85 1.38 -4.19
N ASN A 226 29.78 1.32 -2.88
CA ASN A 226 29.93 2.47 -1.98
C ASN A 226 28.84 3.56 -2.14
N LYS A 227 27.68 3.24 -2.72
CA LYS A 227 26.58 4.20 -2.92
C LYS A 227 25.34 3.86 -2.10
N LEU A 228 24.72 4.93 -1.59
CA LEU A 228 23.39 4.91 -0.97
C LEU A 228 22.39 5.55 -1.95
N TYR A 229 21.35 4.81 -2.28
CA TYR A 229 20.28 5.24 -3.15
C TYR A 229 19.04 5.58 -2.33
N ASN A 230 18.56 6.82 -2.45
CA ASN A 230 17.33 7.23 -1.81
C ASN A 230 16.17 6.90 -2.75
N VAL A 231 15.31 5.99 -2.32
CA VAL A 231 14.01 5.80 -2.97
C VAL A 231 13.07 6.87 -2.46
N THR A 232 12.26 7.44 -3.36
CA THR A 232 11.34 8.54 -3.01
C THR A 232 10.49 8.17 -1.79
N GLU A 233 10.39 9.11 -0.84
CA GLU A 233 9.50 8.98 0.31
C GLU A 233 8.06 8.77 -0.15
N PHE A 234 7.36 7.85 0.49
CA PHE A 234 5.97 7.58 0.18
C PHE A 234 5.16 7.26 1.44
N LYS A 235 3.88 7.56 1.37
CA LYS A 235 2.93 7.17 2.40
C LYS A 235 2.52 5.72 2.16
N ALA A 236 2.69 4.88 3.18
CA ALA A 236 2.26 3.49 3.14
C ALA A 236 0.74 3.44 3.36
N GLU A 237 -0.01 3.81 2.33
CA GLU A 237 -1.47 3.85 2.34
C GLU A 237 -1.99 3.47 0.95
N ASP A 238 -2.86 2.47 0.92
CA ASP A 238 -3.64 2.10 -0.26
C ASP A 238 -5.11 2.41 0.01
N LEU A 239 -5.63 3.47 -0.58
CA LEU A 239 -7.02 3.88 -0.40
C LEU A 239 -8.03 2.92 -1.02
N SER A 240 -7.59 1.99 -1.86
CA SER A 240 -8.40 0.88 -2.38
C SER A 240 -8.39 -0.37 -1.48
N SER A 241 -7.58 -0.36 -0.42
CA SER A 241 -7.47 -1.49 0.52
C SER A 241 -8.80 -1.75 1.24
N GLY A 242 -9.17 -3.02 1.31
CA GLY A 242 -10.42 -3.46 1.95
C GLY A 242 -11.67 -3.29 1.10
N MET A 243 -11.58 -2.67 -0.09
CA MET A 243 -12.70 -2.59 -1.03
C MET A 243 -13.04 -3.94 -1.65
N ASP A 244 -14.25 -4.04 -2.17
CA ASP A 244 -14.64 -5.19 -2.99
C ASP A 244 -13.65 -5.43 -4.14
N THR A 245 -13.31 -6.68 -4.40
CA THR A 245 -12.25 -7.06 -5.37
C THR A 245 -12.52 -6.51 -6.78
N ASN A 246 -13.76 -6.55 -7.24
CA ASN A 246 -14.10 -6.08 -8.58
C ASN A 246 -14.18 -4.55 -8.65
N LEU A 247 -14.63 -3.89 -7.57
CA LEU A 247 -14.58 -2.44 -7.44
C LEU A 247 -13.12 -1.96 -7.42
N ARG A 248 -12.27 -2.62 -6.62
CA ARG A 248 -10.83 -2.32 -6.57
C ARG A 248 -10.16 -2.48 -7.92
N ALA A 249 -10.43 -3.60 -8.62
CA ALA A 249 -9.87 -3.84 -9.95
C ALA A 249 -10.26 -2.76 -10.96
N TYR A 250 -11.53 -2.33 -10.94
CA TYR A 250 -12.01 -1.22 -11.77
C TYR A 250 -11.29 0.09 -11.43
N LEU A 251 -11.21 0.45 -10.14
CA LEU A 251 -10.56 1.69 -9.72
C LEU A 251 -9.08 1.72 -10.11
N LEU A 252 -8.37 0.61 -9.97
CA LEU A 252 -6.98 0.51 -10.39
C LEU A 252 -6.82 0.55 -11.92
N SER A 253 -7.75 -0.03 -12.70
CA SER A 253 -7.66 0.03 -14.15
C SER A 253 -7.86 1.44 -14.70
N GLU A 254 -8.67 2.26 -14.03
CA GLU A 254 -9.04 3.59 -14.50
C GLU A 254 -8.20 4.72 -13.88
N TYR A 255 -7.75 4.55 -12.62
CA TYR A 255 -7.20 5.65 -11.83
C TYR A 255 -5.80 5.41 -11.25
N ASP A 256 -5.23 4.20 -11.35
CA ASP A 256 -3.83 3.93 -11.00
C ASP A 256 -2.91 4.47 -12.10
N ALA A 257 -2.63 5.76 -12.04
CA ALA A 257 -1.90 6.48 -13.09
C ALA A 257 -0.41 6.08 -13.15
N ASN A 258 0.16 5.65 -12.03
CA ASN A 258 1.57 5.27 -11.95
C ASN A 258 1.80 3.76 -12.15
N GLY A 259 0.73 2.96 -12.22
CA GLY A 259 0.76 1.51 -12.47
C GLY A 259 1.37 0.69 -11.33
N ASP A 260 1.30 1.19 -10.08
CA ASP A 260 1.89 0.50 -8.94
C ASP A 260 0.95 -0.48 -8.23
N GLY A 261 -0.29 -0.57 -8.68
CA GLY A 261 -1.31 -1.47 -8.14
C GLY A 261 -1.97 -0.99 -6.86
N LEU A 262 -1.82 0.29 -6.53
CA LEU A 262 -2.38 0.95 -5.35
C LEU A 262 -3.20 2.16 -5.78
N LEU A 263 -4.01 2.67 -4.87
CA LEU A 263 -4.69 3.94 -5.05
C LEU A 263 -4.16 4.94 -4.01
N SER A 264 -3.24 5.79 -4.44
CA SER A 264 -2.69 6.88 -3.62
C SER A 264 -3.75 7.96 -3.36
N GLN A 265 -3.48 8.87 -2.43
CA GLN A 265 -4.34 10.02 -2.16
C GLN A 265 -4.61 10.86 -3.43
N ALA A 266 -3.58 11.14 -4.24
CA ALA A 266 -3.72 11.92 -5.46
C ALA A 266 -4.59 11.20 -6.51
N GLU A 267 -4.45 9.88 -6.65
CA GLU A 267 -5.28 9.08 -7.55
C GLU A 267 -6.71 8.96 -7.04
N ALA A 268 -6.93 8.77 -5.73
CA ALA A 268 -8.26 8.80 -5.13
C ALA A 268 -8.95 10.16 -5.31
N GLU A 269 -8.21 11.27 -5.25
CA GLU A 269 -8.70 12.62 -5.55
C GLU A 269 -9.04 12.82 -7.04
N SER A 270 -8.50 12.01 -7.93
CA SER A 270 -8.83 12.02 -9.36
C SER A 270 -10.12 11.27 -9.70
N VAL A 271 -10.65 10.47 -8.77
CA VAL A 271 -11.90 9.70 -8.96
C VAL A 271 -13.09 10.66 -8.92
N THR A 272 -13.62 11.00 -10.08
CA THR A 272 -14.81 11.87 -10.22
C THR A 272 -16.06 11.09 -10.58
N GLU A 273 -15.92 9.91 -11.20
CA GLU A 273 -17.05 9.12 -11.66
C GLU A 273 -16.81 7.62 -11.43
N ILE A 274 -17.85 6.91 -11.00
CA ILE A 274 -17.83 5.46 -10.87
C ILE A 274 -19.06 4.89 -11.61
N TYR A 275 -18.81 4.07 -12.63
CA TYR A 275 -19.85 3.40 -13.41
C TYR A 275 -19.67 1.88 -13.34
N SER A 276 -20.73 1.16 -12.95
CA SER A 276 -20.70 -0.31 -12.88
C SER A 276 -20.51 -1.01 -14.24
N THR A 277 -20.66 -0.31 -15.35
CA THR A 277 -20.37 -0.84 -16.68
C THR A 277 -18.90 -1.19 -16.89
N GLY A 278 -17.99 -0.57 -16.11
CA GLY A 278 -16.57 -0.87 -16.11
C GLY A 278 -16.15 -2.00 -15.15
N PHE A 279 -17.07 -2.50 -14.32
CA PHE A 279 -16.75 -3.59 -13.40
C PHE A 279 -16.55 -4.91 -14.15
N GLY A 280 -15.41 -5.56 -13.95
CA GLY A 280 -15.10 -6.86 -14.54
C GLY A 280 -15.91 -8.03 -13.98
N GLY A 281 -16.72 -7.79 -12.94
CA GLY A 281 -17.57 -8.77 -12.27
C GLY A 281 -18.54 -8.10 -11.31
N LYS A 282 -19.27 -8.93 -10.53
CA LYS A 282 -20.28 -8.44 -9.59
C LYS A 282 -19.63 -7.82 -8.34
N VAL A 283 -20.04 -6.61 -8.00
CA VAL A 283 -19.64 -5.90 -6.78
C VAL A 283 -20.64 -6.19 -5.67
N LYS A 284 -20.16 -6.60 -4.51
CA LYS A 284 -21.00 -6.91 -3.33
C LYS A 284 -20.97 -5.82 -2.27
N SER A 285 -20.02 -4.90 -2.35
CA SER A 285 -19.86 -3.83 -1.36
C SER A 285 -19.35 -2.56 -2.00
N LEU A 286 -19.93 -1.43 -1.58
CA LEU A 286 -19.43 -0.07 -1.86
C LEU A 286 -18.82 0.57 -0.59
N MET A 287 -18.36 -0.23 0.36
CA MET A 287 -17.62 0.27 1.52
C MET A 287 -16.38 1.06 1.05
N TYR A 288 -16.08 2.12 1.78
CA TYR A 288 -14.94 3.02 1.53
C TYR A 288 -15.07 3.94 0.30
N ILE A 289 -16.26 4.03 -0.31
CA ILE A 289 -16.55 5.04 -1.35
C ILE A 289 -16.32 6.47 -0.82
N GLU A 290 -16.51 6.69 0.46
CA GLU A 290 -16.25 7.96 1.14
C GLU A 290 -14.79 8.43 1.06
N ARG A 291 -13.86 7.58 0.64
CA ARG A 291 -12.44 7.93 0.41
C ARG A 291 -12.20 8.74 -0.86
N PHE A 292 -13.21 8.92 -1.72
CA PHE A 292 -13.13 9.69 -2.97
C PHE A 292 -13.77 11.06 -2.81
N PRO A 293 -13.00 12.08 -2.36
CA PRO A 293 -13.55 13.39 -2.00
C PRO A 293 -14.12 14.19 -3.19
N ASN A 294 -13.66 13.85 -4.41
CA ASN A 294 -14.06 14.53 -5.63
C ASN A 294 -15.11 13.75 -6.46
N LEU A 295 -15.67 12.68 -5.90
CA LEU A 295 -16.68 11.88 -6.59
C LEU A 295 -17.95 12.71 -6.85
N GLU A 296 -18.29 12.88 -8.12
CA GLU A 296 -19.45 13.64 -8.62
C GLU A 296 -20.58 12.72 -9.09
N VAL A 297 -20.23 11.56 -9.65
CA VAL A 297 -21.21 10.62 -10.23
C VAL A 297 -20.96 9.20 -9.73
N LEU A 298 -21.99 8.61 -9.13
CA LEU A 298 -22.00 7.20 -8.73
C LEU A 298 -23.17 6.49 -9.40
N VAL A 299 -22.90 5.60 -10.36
CA VAL A 299 -23.90 4.83 -11.09
C VAL A 299 -23.58 3.34 -11.01
N VAL A 300 -24.36 2.59 -10.23
CA VAL A 300 -24.19 1.15 -10.01
C VAL A 300 -25.52 0.45 -10.33
N ASN A 301 -25.77 0.25 -11.62
CA ASN A 301 -27.07 -0.24 -12.14
C ASN A 301 -27.04 -1.71 -12.60
N SER A 302 -25.86 -2.28 -12.76
CA SER A 302 -25.67 -3.68 -13.17
C SER A 302 -24.45 -4.24 -12.47
N ASN A 303 -24.23 -5.54 -12.56
CA ASN A 303 -23.11 -6.19 -11.90
C ASN A 303 -23.07 -6.01 -10.36
N CYS A 304 -24.25 -5.85 -9.76
CA CYS A 304 -24.40 -5.61 -8.34
C CYS A 304 -25.57 -6.47 -7.81
N ASP A 305 -25.27 -7.64 -7.29
CA ASP A 305 -26.31 -8.54 -6.76
C ASP A 305 -26.71 -8.17 -5.33
N GLU A 306 -25.74 -7.86 -4.50
CA GLU A 306 -25.94 -7.54 -3.10
C GLU A 306 -25.07 -6.33 -2.76
N LEU A 307 -25.67 -5.20 -2.40
CA LEU A 307 -24.93 -4.08 -1.88
C LEU A 307 -24.93 -4.09 -0.37
N ASN A 308 -23.72 -4.13 0.22
CA ASN A 308 -23.50 -3.96 1.64
C ASN A 308 -22.70 -2.66 1.88
N GLY A 309 -23.02 -1.98 2.97
CA GLY A 309 -22.20 -0.90 3.55
C GLY A 309 -21.89 0.24 2.59
N ILE A 310 -22.85 1.11 2.33
CA ILE A 310 -22.62 2.35 1.59
C ILE A 310 -22.79 3.55 2.53
N THR A 311 -21.80 4.42 2.57
CA THR A 311 -21.82 5.72 3.22
C THR A 311 -21.42 6.78 2.21
N LEU A 312 -22.30 7.74 1.94
CA LEU A 312 -22.08 8.79 0.92
C LEU A 312 -21.98 10.21 1.52
N SER A 313 -22.22 10.36 2.81
CA SER A 313 -22.28 11.69 3.46
C SER A 313 -21.00 12.52 3.34
N ASN A 314 -19.86 11.89 3.07
CA ASN A 314 -18.57 12.56 2.89
C ASN A 314 -18.26 12.92 1.43
N ASN A 315 -18.99 12.37 0.45
CA ASN A 315 -18.78 12.66 -0.97
C ASN A 315 -19.52 13.97 -1.35
N LYS A 316 -19.08 15.11 -0.83
CA LYS A 316 -19.76 16.40 -0.92
C LYS A 316 -19.93 16.97 -2.32
N LYS A 317 -19.20 16.45 -3.30
CA LYS A 317 -19.29 16.83 -4.72
C LYS A 317 -20.30 16.02 -5.51
N LEU A 318 -20.92 14.98 -4.91
CA LEU A 318 -21.90 14.16 -5.61
C LEU A 318 -23.05 15.01 -6.16
N THR A 319 -23.25 14.89 -7.46
CA THR A 319 -24.37 15.49 -8.21
C THR A 319 -25.41 14.43 -8.59
N ARG A 320 -24.97 13.20 -8.76
CA ARG A 320 -25.82 12.06 -9.16
C ARG A 320 -25.47 10.79 -8.41
N VAL A 321 -26.48 10.16 -7.83
CA VAL A 321 -26.45 8.80 -7.27
C VAL A 321 -27.54 7.96 -7.95
N SER A 322 -27.15 6.87 -8.60
CA SER A 322 -28.08 5.93 -9.23
C SER A 322 -27.67 4.50 -8.91
N LEU A 323 -28.47 3.83 -8.11
CA LEU A 323 -28.19 2.48 -7.60
C LEU A 323 -29.31 1.54 -8.03
N SER A 324 -28.98 0.42 -8.69
CA SER A 324 -29.94 -0.61 -9.06
C SER A 324 -29.45 -2.01 -8.64
N PRO A 325 -29.31 -2.27 -7.33
CA PRO A 325 -28.91 -3.59 -6.84
C PRO A 325 -30.04 -4.61 -7.01
N ALA A 326 -29.67 -5.86 -7.22
CA ALA A 326 -30.64 -6.95 -7.21
C ALA A 326 -31.23 -7.15 -5.80
N ASN A 327 -30.36 -7.12 -4.76
CA ASN A 327 -30.74 -7.21 -3.36
C ASN A 327 -30.04 -6.11 -2.55
N GLY A 328 -30.71 -5.57 -1.54
CA GLY A 328 -30.12 -4.64 -0.56
C GLY A 328 -30.12 -5.27 0.83
N LEU A 329 -28.96 -5.53 1.37
CA LEU A 329 -28.82 -6.09 2.73
C LEU A 329 -28.77 -5.02 3.82
N TRP A 330 -28.84 -3.73 3.45
CA TRP A 330 -28.80 -2.61 4.41
C TRP A 330 -30.21 -2.29 4.94
N SER A 331 -30.26 -1.94 6.20
CA SER A 331 -31.52 -1.49 6.82
C SER A 331 -31.76 0.02 6.63
N SER A 332 -30.71 0.80 6.37
CA SER A 332 -30.79 2.25 6.17
C SER A 332 -29.75 2.75 5.17
N LEU A 333 -30.11 3.79 4.41
CA LEU A 333 -29.23 4.51 3.50
C LEU A 333 -29.18 5.99 3.90
N ASN A 334 -28.00 6.49 4.19
CA ASN A 334 -27.79 7.91 4.50
C ASN A 334 -27.09 8.62 3.34
N VAL A 335 -27.81 9.58 2.75
CA VAL A 335 -27.36 10.43 1.63
C VAL A 335 -27.53 11.91 2.00
N SER A 336 -27.66 12.22 3.30
CA SER A 336 -27.94 13.56 3.78
C SER A 336 -26.76 14.53 3.65
N GLY A 337 -27.08 15.82 3.54
CA GLY A 337 -26.09 16.90 3.53
C GLY A 337 -25.21 16.93 2.28
N LEU A 338 -25.66 16.37 1.17
CA LEU A 338 -25.02 16.45 -0.13
C LEU A 338 -25.52 17.70 -0.88
N GLU A 339 -24.81 18.81 -0.70
CA GLU A 339 -25.23 20.12 -1.16
C GLU A 339 -25.40 20.24 -2.68
N ASN A 340 -24.65 19.42 -3.44
CA ASN A 340 -24.63 19.42 -4.90
C ASN A 340 -25.53 18.32 -5.52
N LEU A 341 -26.12 17.44 -4.72
CA LEU A 341 -26.88 16.30 -5.23
C LEU A 341 -28.15 16.79 -5.93
N THR A 342 -28.22 16.56 -7.23
CA THR A 342 -29.39 16.89 -8.07
C THR A 342 -30.29 15.70 -8.36
N THR A 343 -29.69 14.50 -8.41
CA THR A 343 -30.40 13.28 -8.81
C THR A 343 -30.10 12.12 -7.87
N PHE A 344 -31.15 11.57 -7.28
CA PHE A 344 -31.11 10.32 -6.52
C PHE A 344 -32.05 9.31 -7.11
N GLU A 345 -31.51 8.14 -7.52
CA GLU A 345 -32.29 7.03 -8.06
C GLU A 345 -31.87 5.73 -7.33
N LEU A 346 -32.86 5.02 -6.81
CA LEU A 346 -32.67 3.72 -6.17
C LEU A 346 -33.75 2.76 -6.68
N LYS A 347 -33.34 1.68 -7.37
CA LYS A 347 -34.23 0.71 -7.97
C LYS A 347 -33.81 -0.70 -7.59
N PHE A 348 -34.71 -1.45 -6.98
CA PHE A 348 -34.48 -2.86 -6.69
C PHE A 348 -35.17 -3.73 -7.75
N SER A 349 -34.43 -4.71 -8.31
CA SER A 349 -34.99 -5.67 -9.26
C SER A 349 -35.61 -6.89 -8.60
N ASN A 350 -35.30 -7.16 -7.32
CA ASN A 350 -35.83 -8.29 -6.57
C ASN A 350 -36.53 -7.84 -5.28
N ASP A 351 -37.41 -8.69 -4.79
CA ASP A 351 -38.32 -8.46 -3.66
C ASP A 351 -37.63 -8.52 -2.26
N GLN A 352 -36.32 -8.64 -2.22
CA GLN A 352 -35.53 -8.91 -1.00
C GLN A 352 -34.92 -7.65 -0.37
N ALA A 353 -35.43 -6.48 -0.65
CA ALA A 353 -34.89 -5.25 -0.07
C ALA A 353 -35.25 -5.12 1.42
N ASN A 354 -34.25 -5.16 2.30
CA ASN A 354 -34.41 -4.94 3.75
C ASN A 354 -34.36 -3.45 4.13
N LEU A 355 -34.21 -2.54 3.16
CA LEU A 355 -34.07 -1.12 3.38
C LEU A 355 -35.38 -0.52 3.94
N SER A 356 -35.34 -0.09 5.21
CA SER A 356 -36.47 0.53 5.89
C SER A 356 -36.40 2.04 5.97
N LYS A 357 -35.20 2.63 5.80
CA LYS A 357 -34.99 4.07 5.93
C LYS A 357 -34.06 4.63 4.86
N ILE A 358 -34.49 5.73 4.25
CA ILE A 358 -33.63 6.56 3.37
C ILE A 358 -33.61 7.99 3.94
N ASN A 359 -32.42 8.52 4.16
CA ASN A 359 -32.24 9.90 4.58
C ASN A 359 -31.63 10.71 3.43
N LEU A 360 -32.41 11.62 2.89
CA LEU A 360 -32.07 12.61 1.86
C LEU A 360 -32.21 14.05 2.42
N SER A 361 -32.11 14.24 3.73
CA SER A 361 -32.25 15.55 4.35
C SER A 361 -31.06 16.46 4.00
N ASN A 362 -31.34 17.78 3.98
CA ASN A 362 -30.32 18.80 3.70
C ASN A 362 -29.57 18.61 2.37
N CYS A 363 -30.27 18.26 1.30
CA CYS A 363 -29.76 18.21 -0.07
C CYS A 363 -30.46 19.33 -0.90
N PRO A 364 -30.03 20.58 -0.76
CA PRO A 364 -30.77 21.75 -1.28
C PRO A 364 -30.79 21.86 -2.81
N ALA A 365 -29.93 21.13 -3.52
CA ALA A 365 -29.92 21.08 -4.98
C ALA A 365 -30.75 19.93 -5.57
N LEU A 366 -31.40 19.10 -4.74
CA LEU A 366 -32.07 17.87 -5.15
C LEU A 366 -33.30 18.16 -6.00
N LYS A 367 -33.29 17.71 -7.26
CA LYS A 367 -34.37 17.92 -8.23
C LYS A 367 -35.14 16.64 -8.57
N LYS A 368 -34.47 15.50 -8.53
CA LYS A 368 -35.04 14.23 -8.92
C LYS A 368 -34.84 13.17 -7.83
N VAL A 369 -35.95 12.57 -7.40
CA VAL A 369 -35.96 11.44 -6.47
C VAL A 369 -36.75 10.29 -7.12
N VAL A 370 -36.11 9.13 -7.28
CA VAL A 370 -36.74 7.90 -7.76
C VAL A 370 -36.43 6.78 -6.77
N VAL A 371 -37.44 6.14 -6.22
CA VAL A 371 -37.32 4.94 -5.39
C VAL A 371 -38.30 3.90 -5.91
N GLU A 372 -37.77 2.73 -6.30
CA GLU A 372 -38.54 1.66 -6.93
C GLU A 372 -38.21 0.31 -6.32
N GLY A 373 -39.20 -0.48 -5.95
CA GLY A 373 -39.05 -1.84 -5.43
C GLY A 373 -38.56 -1.92 -3.98
N ALA A 374 -38.53 -0.82 -3.23
CA ALA A 374 -38.10 -0.82 -1.83
C ALA A 374 -39.23 -1.31 -0.91
N LYS A 375 -39.51 -2.61 -0.92
CA LYS A 375 -40.67 -3.21 -0.24
C LYS A 375 -40.69 -3.08 1.27
N SER A 376 -39.52 -2.87 1.90
CA SER A 376 -39.42 -2.67 3.34
C SER A 376 -39.32 -1.22 3.77
N LEU A 377 -39.32 -0.27 2.83
CA LEU A 377 -39.15 1.15 3.12
C LEU A 377 -40.33 1.71 3.92
N GLU A 378 -40.03 2.23 5.09
CA GLU A 378 -41.00 2.84 6.03
C GLU A 378 -40.81 4.35 6.11
N THR A 379 -39.57 4.84 5.93
CA THR A 379 -39.23 6.25 6.10
C THR A 379 -38.36 6.75 4.96
N LEU A 380 -38.78 7.88 4.36
CA LEU A 380 -37.98 8.69 3.44
C LEU A 380 -37.93 10.11 4.00
N ASP A 381 -36.77 10.54 4.49
CA ASP A 381 -36.57 11.86 5.08
C ASP A 381 -36.04 12.83 4.01
N LEU A 382 -36.85 13.87 3.71
CA LEU A 382 -36.55 14.94 2.75
C LEU A 382 -36.46 16.31 3.43
N THR A 383 -36.28 16.34 4.76
CA THR A 383 -36.22 17.60 5.51
C THR A 383 -35.13 18.52 4.96
N GLY A 384 -35.49 19.73 4.60
CA GLY A 384 -34.57 20.70 4.00
C GLY A 384 -34.15 20.43 2.56
N SER A 385 -34.80 19.46 1.89
CA SER A 385 -34.55 19.09 0.48
C SER A 385 -35.83 19.19 -0.37
N ALA A 386 -36.98 19.11 0.24
CA ALA A 386 -38.25 18.96 -0.48
C ALA A 386 -38.57 20.16 -1.41
N SER A 387 -38.16 21.36 -1.03
CA SER A 387 -38.51 22.61 -1.77
C SER A 387 -37.89 22.70 -3.17
N THR A 388 -36.93 21.85 -3.51
CA THR A 388 -36.23 21.85 -4.81
C THR A 388 -36.56 20.64 -5.68
N VAL A 389 -37.30 19.65 -5.15
CA VAL A 389 -37.63 18.40 -5.88
C VAL A 389 -38.73 18.67 -6.92
N GLU A 390 -38.32 18.56 -8.20
CA GLU A 390 -39.20 18.78 -9.36
C GLU A 390 -39.81 17.45 -9.89
N MET A 391 -39.11 16.34 -9.66
CA MET A 391 -39.52 15.01 -10.07
C MET A 391 -39.43 14.04 -8.89
N PHE A 392 -40.58 13.46 -8.52
CA PHE A 392 -40.67 12.52 -7.42
C PHE A 392 -41.39 11.24 -7.86
N TRP A 393 -40.74 10.09 -7.71
CA TRP A 393 -41.27 8.80 -8.13
C TRP A 393 -41.05 7.76 -7.04
N LEU A 394 -42.15 7.23 -6.49
CA LEU A 394 -42.16 6.06 -5.61
C LEU A 394 -42.97 4.96 -6.22
N GLN A 395 -42.40 3.77 -6.39
CA GLN A 395 -43.08 2.62 -6.92
C GLN A 395 -42.75 1.36 -6.15
N SER A 396 -43.73 0.49 -5.90
CA SER A 396 -43.55 -0.79 -5.18
C SER A 396 -42.86 -0.64 -3.83
N CYS A 397 -43.34 0.33 -3.02
CA CYS A 397 -42.89 0.60 -1.65
C CYS A 397 -44.06 0.42 -0.64
N PRO A 398 -44.58 -0.81 -0.46
CA PRO A 398 -45.89 -1.05 0.21
C PRO A 398 -45.94 -0.71 1.71
N LYS A 399 -44.77 -0.66 2.40
CA LYS A 399 -44.72 -0.30 3.81
C LYS A 399 -44.70 1.24 4.03
N MET A 400 -44.52 2.00 2.96
CA MET A 400 -44.51 3.43 3.02
C MET A 400 -45.92 3.96 3.02
N THR A 401 -46.39 4.47 4.15
CA THR A 401 -47.77 4.93 4.30
C THR A 401 -47.94 6.45 4.12
N THR A 402 -46.87 7.20 4.35
CA THR A 402 -46.86 8.66 4.22
C THR A 402 -45.50 9.16 3.71
N VAL A 403 -45.52 10.22 2.91
CA VAL A 403 -44.36 11.04 2.58
C VAL A 403 -44.80 12.50 2.54
N ASP A 404 -44.02 13.37 3.16
CA ASP A 404 -44.32 14.78 3.14
C ASP A 404 -43.76 15.43 1.88
N ILE A 405 -44.65 15.90 1.02
CA ILE A 405 -44.34 16.56 -0.26
C ILE A 405 -44.89 17.99 -0.34
N HIS A 406 -45.36 18.57 0.78
CA HIS A 406 -46.06 19.84 0.75
C HIS A 406 -45.19 21.01 0.26
N GLU A 407 -43.88 20.95 0.42
CA GLU A 407 -42.94 21.97 -0.07
C GLU A 407 -42.44 21.73 -1.49
N MET A 408 -42.77 20.58 -2.12
CA MET A 408 -42.22 20.22 -3.42
C MET A 408 -42.87 21.01 -4.56
N PRO A 409 -42.11 21.74 -5.40
CA PRO A 409 -42.59 22.40 -6.60
C PRO A 409 -42.76 21.39 -7.76
N ILE A 410 -43.48 20.30 -7.54
CA ILE A 410 -43.57 19.20 -8.47
C ILE A 410 -44.23 19.66 -9.77
N THR A 411 -43.45 19.85 -10.82
CA THR A 411 -43.90 20.17 -12.17
C THR A 411 -44.14 18.89 -13.01
N THR A 412 -43.61 17.75 -12.58
CA THR A 412 -43.71 16.49 -13.32
C THR A 412 -44.23 15.39 -12.40
N PHE A 413 -45.47 15.46 -12.02
CA PHE A 413 -46.23 14.27 -11.78
C PHE A 413 -46.68 13.79 -13.14
N ALA A 414 -45.87 12.95 -13.73
CA ALA A 414 -46.16 12.01 -14.76
C ALA A 414 -46.96 12.43 -15.99
N SER A 415 -46.58 11.78 -17.03
CA SER A 415 -47.36 11.44 -18.23
C SER A 415 -48.79 10.97 -17.90
N ALA A 416 -49.67 11.00 -18.87
CA ALA A 416 -51.06 10.49 -18.75
C ALA A 416 -51.15 9.02 -18.28
N ASP A 417 -50.10 8.21 -18.53
CA ASP A 417 -49.97 6.84 -18.05
C ASP A 417 -49.82 6.74 -16.52
N TYR A 418 -49.34 7.79 -15.88
CA TYR A 418 -49.19 7.85 -14.44
C TYR A 418 -50.51 8.13 -13.71
N ALA A 419 -51.41 8.83 -14.34
CA ALA A 419 -52.75 9.07 -13.76
C ALA A 419 -53.56 7.75 -13.70
N SER A 420 -53.34 6.81 -14.61
CA SER A 420 -53.95 5.49 -14.56
C SER A 420 -53.25 4.51 -13.61
N SER A 421 -52.00 4.74 -13.29
CA SER A 421 -51.20 3.95 -12.33
C SER A 421 -51.20 4.51 -10.92
N ARG A 422 -51.88 5.61 -10.63
CA ARG A 422 -52.04 6.12 -9.25
C ARG A 422 -52.58 5.09 -8.26
N THR A 423 -53.38 4.14 -8.75
CA THR A 423 -53.87 2.98 -8.02
C THR A 423 -52.78 1.89 -7.83
N ASN A 424 -51.67 1.95 -8.59
CA ASN A 424 -50.58 0.98 -8.57
C ASN A 424 -49.28 1.53 -8.05
N MET A 425 -49.20 2.78 -7.61
CA MET A 425 -47.98 3.33 -6.94
C MET A 425 -47.63 2.53 -5.71
N PHE A 426 -48.58 1.90 -5.10
CA PHE A 426 -48.51 0.98 -3.99
C PHE A 426 -49.31 -0.25 -4.35
N ALA A 427 -48.65 -1.32 -4.74
CA ALA A 427 -49.22 -2.53 -5.32
C ALA A 427 -50.22 -3.30 -4.43
N ASP A 428 -50.47 -2.86 -3.23
CA ASP A 428 -51.31 -3.49 -2.22
C ASP A 428 -52.47 -2.60 -1.70
N GLY A 429 -52.79 -1.51 -2.41
CA GLY A 429 -53.90 -0.65 -2.04
C GLY A 429 -53.60 0.36 -0.91
N THR A 430 -52.36 0.45 -0.45
CA THR A 430 -51.96 1.48 0.50
C THR A 430 -51.89 2.84 -0.20
N MET A 431 -52.71 3.79 0.20
CA MET A 431 -52.69 5.17 -0.30
C MET A 431 -51.61 5.95 0.42
N ILE A 432 -50.62 6.52 -0.31
CA ILE A 432 -49.91 7.66 0.21
C ILE A 432 -50.88 8.81 0.31
N ILE A 433 -51.14 9.31 1.50
CA ILE A 433 -51.73 10.59 1.70
C ILE A 433 -50.62 11.62 1.47
N ALA A 434 -50.46 11.99 0.20
CA ALA A 434 -49.70 13.20 -0.11
C ALA A 434 -50.59 14.36 0.36
N THR A 435 -50.24 14.99 1.45
CA THR A 435 -50.90 16.25 1.83
C THR A 435 -50.32 17.32 0.92
N LEU A 436 -50.88 17.45 -0.27
CA LEU A 436 -50.66 18.64 -1.09
C LEU A 436 -51.19 19.82 -0.30
N ALA A 437 -50.34 20.68 0.22
CA ALA A 437 -50.74 22.00 0.68
C ALA A 437 -51.28 22.72 -0.56
N GLN A 438 -52.58 22.83 -0.65
CA GLN A 438 -53.18 23.75 -1.61
C GLN A 438 -52.75 25.15 -1.21
N LYS A 439 -52.07 25.86 -2.13
CA LYS A 439 -51.93 27.32 -2.05
C LYS A 439 -53.26 27.98 -2.13
#